data_86c8b29d681ac63991097f3f32bab302
#
_entry.id   86c8b29d681ac63991097f3f32bab302
#
_cell.length_a   1.000
_cell.length_b   1.000
_cell.length_c   1.000
_cell.angle_alpha   90.00
_cell.angle_beta   90.00
_cell.angle_gamma   90.00
#
_symmetry.space_group_name_H-M   'P 1'
#
loop_
_entity.id
_entity.type
_entity.pdbx_description
1 polymer ?
#
loop_
_entity_poly.entity_id
_entity_poly.type
_entity_poly.pdbx_seq_one_letter_code
_entity_poly.pdbx_strand_id
1 'polypeptide(L)'
;MRDDAPELRGLLQALAQQTRPALEVIVVDNGSSDGSAELARAAGCTVLEHPVPGIAGAAAAGYDAARGDLIVRCDADSRPSPGWLAAHQHAHAHGAAGTVLVTGPGWFRLPRPWSGLVSAVYVGGYLLLTAAALAHAPAFGTTMSMPRRWWREARTTASRSPDVHDDMDLSFQVRPGERVRVRRAVGVSMSPRALRLDRGQLLRWRRAAYTLRRNWRRERPWERWRARCAAASGLGAGHREHDG
;
A
#
# COMPACT_ATOMS: atom_id res chain seq x y z
N MET A 1 -9.01 -3.67 -9.46
CA MET A 1 -9.85 -4.83 -9.05
C MET A 1 -10.16 -5.68 -10.27
N ARG A 2 -10.57 -6.92 -10.06
CA ARG A 2 -11.07 -7.80 -11.12
C ARG A 2 -12.05 -8.80 -10.51
N ASP A 3 -13.27 -8.87 -11.07
CA ASP A 3 -14.35 -9.79 -10.68
C ASP A 3 -14.57 -9.85 -9.16
N ASP A 4 -14.94 -8.71 -8.57
CA ASP A 4 -15.00 -8.54 -7.10
C ASP A 4 -16.19 -7.70 -6.63
N ALA A 5 -17.32 -7.71 -7.37
CA ALA A 5 -18.49 -6.90 -7.10
C ALA A 5 -19.03 -7.02 -5.65
N PRO A 6 -19.12 -8.22 -5.03
CA PRO A 6 -19.61 -8.33 -3.66
C PRO A 6 -18.72 -7.65 -2.64
N GLU A 7 -17.38 -7.77 -2.79
CA GLU A 7 -16.42 -7.15 -1.90
C GLU A 7 -16.34 -5.64 -2.16
N LEU A 8 -16.35 -5.21 -3.42
CA LEU A 8 -16.37 -3.80 -3.77
C LEU A 8 -17.59 -3.08 -3.16
N ARG A 9 -18.79 -3.68 -3.19
CA ARG A 9 -19.98 -3.12 -2.56
C ARG A 9 -19.76 -2.76 -1.10
N GLY A 10 -19.16 -3.67 -0.34
CA GLY A 10 -18.89 -3.45 1.06
C GLY A 10 -17.77 -2.42 1.31
N LEU A 11 -16.77 -2.31 0.41
CA LEU A 11 -15.79 -1.23 0.47
C LEU A 11 -16.46 0.13 0.22
N LEU A 12 -17.27 0.25 -0.82
CA LEU A 12 -17.98 1.50 -1.15
C LEU A 12 -18.89 1.96 -0.02
N GLN A 13 -19.62 1.04 0.64
CA GLN A 13 -20.39 1.33 1.85
C GLN A 13 -19.51 1.86 2.99
N ALA A 14 -18.34 1.25 3.23
CA ALA A 14 -17.41 1.71 4.26
C ALA A 14 -16.78 3.08 3.93
N LEU A 15 -16.54 3.37 2.64
CA LEU A 15 -16.07 4.68 2.18
C LEU A 15 -17.14 5.76 2.32
N ALA A 16 -18.41 5.44 2.06
CA ALA A 16 -19.52 6.37 2.27
C ALA A 16 -19.73 6.76 3.76
N GLN A 17 -19.27 5.91 4.69
CA GLN A 17 -19.36 6.14 6.13
C GLN A 17 -18.13 6.86 6.73
N GLN A 18 -17.20 7.32 5.89
CA GLN A 18 -16.02 8.00 6.40
C GLN A 18 -16.37 9.33 7.05
N THR A 19 -15.83 9.59 8.25
CA THR A 19 -16.02 10.88 8.96
C THR A 19 -15.44 12.06 8.20
N ARG A 20 -14.52 11.81 7.29
CA ARG A 20 -13.97 12.76 6.36
C ARG A 20 -14.07 12.17 4.94
N PRO A 21 -14.93 12.73 4.08
CA PRO A 21 -15.12 12.18 2.74
C PRO A 21 -13.84 12.31 1.90
N ALA A 22 -13.65 11.37 0.99
CA ALA A 22 -12.62 11.50 -0.04
C ALA A 22 -13.01 12.61 -1.04
N LEU A 23 -12.01 13.32 -1.58
CA LEU A 23 -12.21 14.25 -2.69
C LEU A 23 -12.75 13.52 -3.94
N GLU A 24 -12.27 12.32 -4.15
CA GLU A 24 -12.64 11.43 -5.24
C GLU A 24 -12.38 9.97 -4.86
N VAL A 25 -13.12 9.06 -5.47
CA VAL A 25 -12.86 7.62 -5.38
C VAL A 25 -12.58 7.11 -6.79
N ILE A 26 -11.39 6.61 -7.01
CA ILE A 26 -10.96 6.05 -8.30
C ILE A 26 -10.92 4.53 -8.17
N VAL A 27 -11.71 3.86 -8.99
CA VAL A 27 -11.74 2.41 -9.10
C VAL A 27 -11.06 2.02 -10.42
N VAL A 28 -9.96 1.29 -10.33
CA VAL A 28 -9.30 0.76 -11.54
C VAL A 28 -9.80 -0.64 -11.80
N ASP A 29 -10.52 -0.79 -12.90
CA ASP A 29 -11.02 -2.06 -13.38
C ASP A 29 -10.00 -2.75 -14.28
N ASN A 30 -9.58 -3.96 -13.91
CA ASN A 30 -8.60 -4.74 -14.62
C ASN A 30 -9.25 -5.88 -15.45
N GLY A 31 -10.33 -5.53 -16.15
CA GLY A 31 -11.07 -6.43 -17.01
C GLY A 31 -12.06 -7.32 -16.26
N SER A 32 -12.95 -6.73 -15.45
CA SER A 32 -14.04 -7.44 -14.78
C SER A 32 -15.17 -7.74 -15.74
N SER A 33 -15.87 -8.85 -15.48
CA SER A 33 -17.07 -9.30 -16.21
C SER A 33 -18.31 -9.49 -15.32
N ASP A 34 -18.18 -9.19 -14.01
CA ASP A 34 -19.18 -9.46 -12.98
C ASP A 34 -20.04 -8.24 -12.58
N GLY A 35 -20.00 -7.15 -13.35
CA GLY A 35 -20.71 -5.92 -13.03
C GLY A 35 -20.00 -5.02 -12.00
N SER A 36 -18.75 -5.30 -11.65
CA SER A 36 -17.95 -4.48 -10.70
C SER A 36 -17.79 -3.04 -11.19
N ALA A 37 -17.54 -2.83 -12.47
CA ALA A 37 -17.35 -1.50 -13.05
C ALA A 37 -18.67 -0.66 -12.99
N GLU A 38 -19.79 -1.27 -13.34
CA GLU A 38 -21.12 -0.66 -13.27
C GLU A 38 -21.49 -0.29 -11.83
N LEU A 39 -21.20 -1.19 -10.87
CA LEU A 39 -21.40 -0.93 -9.46
C LEU A 39 -20.62 0.29 -8.98
N ALA A 40 -19.34 0.40 -9.40
CA ALA A 40 -18.51 1.55 -9.05
C ALA A 40 -19.03 2.86 -9.65
N ARG A 41 -19.42 2.85 -10.93
CA ARG A 41 -20.01 4.03 -11.60
C ARG A 41 -21.32 4.47 -10.93
N ALA A 42 -22.19 3.53 -10.59
CA ALA A 42 -23.45 3.81 -9.89
C ALA A 42 -23.23 4.41 -8.48
N ALA A 43 -22.10 4.10 -7.85
CA ALA A 43 -21.70 4.70 -6.57
C ALA A 43 -20.97 6.06 -6.71
N GLY A 44 -20.91 6.65 -7.91
CA GLY A 44 -20.28 7.94 -8.16
C GLY A 44 -18.74 7.89 -8.24
N CYS A 45 -18.15 6.70 -8.41
CA CYS A 45 -16.72 6.58 -8.54
C CYS A 45 -16.25 6.90 -9.97
N THR A 46 -15.04 7.45 -10.10
CA THR A 46 -14.33 7.46 -11.38
C THR A 46 -13.81 6.07 -11.67
N VAL A 47 -14.25 5.45 -12.76
CA VAL A 47 -13.80 4.12 -13.17
C VAL A 47 -12.79 4.25 -14.30
N LEU A 48 -11.60 3.69 -14.09
CA LEU A 48 -10.55 3.59 -15.10
C LEU A 48 -10.46 2.14 -15.58
N GLU A 49 -10.62 1.93 -16.86
CA GLU A 49 -10.41 0.63 -17.48
C GLU A 49 -8.91 0.42 -17.74
N HIS A 50 -8.36 -0.67 -17.24
CA HIS A 50 -6.97 -1.06 -17.44
C HIS A 50 -6.92 -2.48 -18.01
N PRO A 51 -6.92 -2.64 -19.34
CA PRO A 51 -7.08 -3.95 -19.97
C PRO A 51 -5.85 -4.87 -19.83
N VAL A 52 -4.68 -4.29 -19.54
CA VAL A 52 -3.46 -5.07 -19.34
C VAL A 52 -3.50 -5.74 -17.95
N PRO A 53 -3.48 -7.09 -17.89
CA PRO A 53 -3.48 -7.77 -16.61
C PRO A 53 -2.28 -7.39 -15.74
N GLY A 54 -2.51 -7.12 -14.47
CA GLY A 54 -1.43 -6.84 -13.51
C GLY A 54 -1.80 -5.77 -12.49
N ILE A 55 -1.46 -6.04 -11.22
CA ILE A 55 -1.79 -5.12 -10.12
C ILE A 55 -0.96 -3.84 -10.20
N ALA A 56 0.33 -3.96 -10.51
CA ALA A 56 1.25 -2.81 -10.53
C ALA A 56 0.86 -1.75 -11.58
N GLY A 57 0.53 -2.18 -12.81
CA GLY A 57 0.06 -1.28 -13.86
C GLY A 57 -1.27 -0.61 -13.51
N ALA A 58 -2.23 -1.39 -13.02
CA ALA A 58 -3.52 -0.88 -12.59
C ALA A 58 -3.40 0.10 -11.42
N ALA A 59 -2.60 -0.20 -10.40
CA ALA A 59 -2.35 0.69 -9.27
C ALA A 59 -1.70 2.00 -9.74
N ALA A 60 -0.68 1.92 -10.59
CA ALA A 60 -0.02 3.11 -11.16
C ALA A 60 -0.99 3.98 -11.97
N ALA A 61 -1.90 3.39 -12.75
CA ALA A 61 -2.92 4.15 -13.49
C ALA A 61 -3.85 4.92 -12.54
N GLY A 62 -4.28 4.30 -11.45
CA GLY A 62 -5.07 4.97 -10.42
C GLY A 62 -4.32 6.12 -9.74
N TYR A 63 -3.04 5.91 -9.39
CA TYR A 63 -2.22 6.96 -8.79
C TYR A 63 -1.94 8.14 -9.75
N ASP A 64 -1.73 7.86 -11.04
CA ASP A 64 -1.52 8.89 -12.07
C ASP A 64 -2.77 9.75 -12.28
N ALA A 65 -3.96 9.15 -12.19
CA ALA A 65 -5.23 9.85 -12.35
C ALA A 65 -5.64 10.67 -11.12
N ALA A 66 -5.07 10.39 -9.95
CA ALA A 66 -5.44 11.04 -8.71
C ALA A 66 -5.14 12.55 -8.75
N ARG A 67 -6.14 13.37 -8.35
CA ARG A 67 -6.06 14.85 -8.30
C ARG A 67 -5.77 15.37 -6.90
N GLY A 68 -6.14 14.61 -5.87
CA GLY A 68 -5.89 14.96 -4.47
C GLY A 68 -4.40 15.04 -4.14
N ASP A 69 -4.01 15.85 -3.15
CA ASP A 69 -2.61 15.96 -2.70
C ASP A 69 -2.12 14.73 -1.96
N LEU A 70 -3.03 13.98 -1.36
CA LEU A 70 -2.79 12.71 -0.69
C LEU A 70 -3.51 11.60 -1.45
N ILE A 71 -2.76 10.61 -1.91
CA ILE A 71 -3.28 9.38 -2.50
C ILE A 71 -3.41 8.36 -1.37
N VAL A 72 -4.61 7.81 -1.20
CA VAL A 72 -4.88 6.74 -0.23
C VAL A 72 -5.35 5.52 -1.01
N ARG A 73 -4.72 4.38 -0.78
CA ARG A 73 -5.03 3.11 -1.44
C ARG A 73 -5.57 2.10 -0.46
N CYS A 74 -6.55 1.34 -0.91
CA CYS A 74 -6.95 0.05 -0.33
C CYS A 74 -7.34 -0.94 -1.43
N ASP A 75 -7.38 -2.21 -1.07
CA ASP A 75 -7.88 -3.26 -1.96
C ASP A 75 -9.42 -3.32 -1.93
N ALA A 76 -10.04 -3.83 -2.99
CA ALA A 76 -11.51 -3.90 -3.12
C ALA A 76 -12.19 -4.71 -2.00
N ASP A 77 -11.45 -5.65 -1.41
CA ASP A 77 -11.94 -6.48 -0.31
C ASP A 77 -11.63 -5.91 1.09
N SER A 78 -11.13 -4.69 1.17
CA SER A 78 -10.88 -3.99 2.45
C SER A 78 -12.15 -3.42 3.06
N ARG A 79 -12.18 -3.35 4.40
CA ARG A 79 -13.24 -2.67 5.16
C ARG A 79 -12.58 -1.68 6.12
N PRO A 80 -12.37 -0.43 5.68
CA PRO A 80 -11.85 0.62 6.54
C PRO A 80 -12.86 1.02 7.61
N SER A 81 -12.38 1.45 8.78
CA SER A 81 -13.20 2.06 9.82
C SER A 81 -13.64 3.48 9.41
N PRO A 82 -14.69 4.06 10.02
CA PRO A 82 -15.15 5.42 9.69
C PRO A 82 -14.09 6.52 9.81
N GLY A 83 -13.09 6.36 10.67
CA GLY A 83 -12.00 7.34 10.85
C GLY A 83 -10.76 7.09 9.98
N TRP A 84 -10.79 6.14 9.06
CA TRP A 84 -9.60 5.67 8.34
C TRP A 84 -8.96 6.74 7.45
N LEU A 85 -9.75 7.48 6.64
CA LEU A 85 -9.23 8.59 5.82
C LEU A 85 -8.67 9.73 6.67
N ALA A 86 -9.36 10.09 7.75
CA ALA A 86 -8.90 11.10 8.69
C ALA A 86 -7.56 10.68 9.35
N ALA A 87 -7.42 9.40 9.71
CA ALA A 87 -6.19 8.87 10.29
C ALA A 87 -5.00 8.91 9.31
N HIS A 88 -5.22 8.59 8.03
CA HIS A 88 -4.18 8.73 7.00
C HIS A 88 -3.73 10.20 6.86
N GLN A 89 -4.67 11.13 6.77
CA GLN A 89 -4.38 12.54 6.66
C GLN A 89 -3.64 13.06 7.91
N HIS A 90 -4.12 12.73 9.10
CA HIS A 90 -3.46 13.09 10.35
C HIS A 90 -2.02 12.56 10.43
N ALA A 91 -1.80 11.32 10.00
CA ALA A 91 -0.48 10.70 10.02
C ALA A 91 0.53 11.39 9.10
N HIS A 92 0.08 11.98 7.98
CA HIS A 92 0.95 12.80 7.12
C HIS A 92 1.13 14.22 7.66
N ALA A 93 0.06 14.86 8.15
CA ALA A 93 0.13 16.23 8.66
C ALA A 93 1.01 16.36 9.91
N HIS A 94 0.95 15.35 10.81
CA HIS A 94 1.69 15.33 12.07
C HIS A 94 2.80 14.25 12.06
N GLY A 95 3.24 13.86 10.88
CA GLY A 95 4.33 12.92 10.68
C GLY A 95 5.69 13.54 10.97
N ALA A 96 6.68 12.71 11.32
CA ALA A 96 8.07 13.14 11.32
C ALA A 96 8.46 13.61 9.90
N ALA A 97 9.38 14.57 9.83
CA ALA A 97 9.93 15.04 8.56
C ALA A 97 10.38 13.85 7.69
N GLY A 98 10.15 13.95 6.38
CA GLY A 98 10.48 12.88 5.44
C GLY A 98 9.48 11.71 5.41
N THR A 99 8.32 11.80 6.07
CA THR A 99 7.28 10.76 5.93
C THR A 99 6.69 10.79 4.52
N VAL A 100 6.96 9.73 3.74
CA VAL A 100 6.49 9.59 2.36
C VAL A 100 5.44 8.51 2.19
N LEU A 101 5.43 7.50 3.06
CA LEU A 101 4.41 6.45 3.08
C LEU A 101 3.84 6.29 4.48
N VAL A 102 2.53 6.11 4.57
CA VAL A 102 1.85 5.70 5.79
C VAL A 102 1.09 4.41 5.47
N THR A 103 1.22 3.41 6.33
CA THR A 103 0.56 2.11 6.19
C THR A 103 0.09 1.60 7.55
N GLY A 104 -0.73 0.57 7.54
CA GLY A 104 -1.27 -0.05 8.74
C GLY A 104 -1.36 -1.57 8.64
N PRO A 105 -1.74 -2.23 9.73
CA PRO A 105 -1.96 -3.67 9.72
C PRO A 105 -3.24 -4.04 8.96
N GLY A 106 -3.24 -5.26 8.40
CA GLY A 106 -4.43 -5.91 7.88
C GLY A 106 -4.91 -7.03 8.81
N TRP A 107 -6.23 -7.16 8.99
CA TRP A 107 -6.81 -8.25 9.74
C TRP A 107 -7.76 -9.05 8.86
N PHE A 108 -7.57 -10.35 8.83
CA PHE A 108 -8.50 -11.23 8.13
C PHE A 108 -9.86 -11.28 8.84
N ARG A 109 -10.93 -11.18 8.08
CA ARG A 109 -12.30 -11.39 8.58
C ARG A 109 -12.55 -12.87 8.84
N LEU A 110 -12.06 -13.36 9.98
CA LEU A 110 -12.21 -14.70 10.50
C LEU A 110 -12.90 -14.67 11.87
N PRO A 111 -13.56 -15.76 12.31
CA PRO A 111 -14.06 -15.86 13.68
C PRO A 111 -12.95 -15.66 14.71
N ARG A 112 -13.29 -15.07 15.86
CA ARG A 112 -12.38 -14.99 17.01
C ARG A 112 -12.16 -16.38 17.61
N PRO A 113 -10.94 -16.71 18.08
CA PRO A 113 -9.72 -15.85 18.19
C PRO A 113 -8.85 -15.86 16.93
N TRP A 114 -9.19 -16.66 15.91
CA TRP A 114 -8.34 -16.94 14.75
C TRP A 114 -7.94 -15.71 13.94
N SER A 115 -8.83 -14.72 13.84
CA SER A 115 -8.56 -13.49 13.10
C SER A 115 -7.24 -12.82 13.55
N GLY A 116 -7.05 -12.65 14.84
CA GLY A 116 -5.84 -12.02 15.40
C GLY A 116 -4.58 -12.84 15.15
N LEU A 117 -4.63 -14.14 15.49
CA LEU A 117 -3.48 -15.03 15.37
C LEU A 117 -3.01 -15.21 13.92
N VAL A 118 -3.96 -15.58 13.03
CA VAL A 118 -3.65 -15.81 11.61
C VAL A 118 -3.13 -14.53 10.95
N SER A 119 -3.73 -13.38 11.26
CA SER A 119 -3.27 -12.10 10.71
C SER A 119 -1.88 -11.72 11.25
N ALA A 120 -1.61 -11.93 12.52
CA ALA A 120 -0.29 -11.67 13.10
C ALA A 120 0.80 -12.52 12.46
N VAL A 121 0.54 -13.80 12.24
CA VAL A 121 1.51 -14.71 11.60
C VAL A 121 1.68 -14.38 10.12
N TYR A 122 0.60 -14.27 9.36
CA TYR A 122 0.67 -14.06 7.91
C TYR A 122 1.16 -12.66 7.55
N VAL A 123 0.46 -11.62 8.04
CA VAL A 123 0.80 -10.23 7.72
C VAL A 123 2.06 -9.80 8.44
N GLY A 124 2.22 -10.17 9.72
CA GLY A 124 3.43 -9.89 10.50
C GLY A 124 4.67 -10.54 9.91
N GLY A 125 4.58 -11.81 9.49
CA GLY A 125 5.66 -12.51 8.80
C GLY A 125 6.04 -11.82 7.47
N TYR A 126 5.05 -11.46 6.66
CA TYR A 126 5.28 -10.70 5.42
C TYR A 126 5.98 -9.37 5.71
N LEU A 127 5.47 -8.58 6.65
CA LEU A 127 6.04 -7.27 6.99
C LEU A 127 7.47 -7.40 7.52
N LEU A 128 7.75 -8.39 8.36
CA LEU A 128 9.07 -8.61 8.94
C LEU A 128 10.10 -9.00 7.86
N LEU A 129 9.78 -10.00 7.04
CA LEU A 129 10.68 -10.47 5.97
C LEU A 129 10.93 -9.37 4.94
N THR A 130 9.88 -8.63 4.56
CA THR A 130 10.01 -7.53 3.62
C THR A 130 10.79 -6.36 4.22
N ALA A 131 10.61 -6.04 5.51
CA ALA A 131 11.38 -5.01 6.18
C ALA A 131 12.89 -5.33 6.20
N ALA A 132 13.25 -6.59 6.44
CA ALA A 132 14.63 -7.03 6.37
C ALA A 132 15.25 -6.82 4.97
N ALA A 133 14.48 -7.11 3.92
CA ALA A 133 14.90 -6.93 2.52
C ALA A 133 15.03 -5.45 2.11
N LEU A 134 14.22 -4.56 2.70
CA LEU A 134 14.10 -3.13 2.36
C LEU A 134 14.96 -2.23 3.25
N ALA A 135 15.41 -2.69 4.42
CA ALA A 135 16.01 -1.89 5.48
C ALA A 135 15.04 -0.82 6.08
N HIS A 136 13.74 -0.99 5.94
CA HIS A 136 12.68 -0.18 6.54
C HIS A 136 11.34 -0.91 6.50
N ALA A 137 10.33 -0.41 7.22
CA ALA A 137 8.99 -0.96 7.17
C ALA A 137 8.43 -0.89 5.73
N PRO A 138 7.88 -1.98 5.17
CA PRO A 138 7.26 -1.96 3.86
C PRO A 138 5.92 -1.20 3.88
N ALA A 139 5.52 -0.66 2.74
CA ALA A 139 4.14 -0.34 2.49
C ALA A 139 3.32 -1.64 2.36
N PHE A 140 2.11 -1.64 2.84
CA PHE A 140 1.17 -2.74 2.67
C PHE A 140 0.02 -2.26 1.78
N GLY A 141 -0.04 -2.78 0.55
CA GLY A 141 -0.93 -2.30 -0.49
C GLY A 141 -2.42 -2.33 -0.14
N THR A 142 -2.80 -3.20 0.79
CA THR A 142 -4.17 -3.29 1.31
C THR A 142 -4.61 -2.04 2.08
N THR A 143 -3.66 -1.29 2.66
CA THR A 143 -3.90 0.01 3.30
C THR A 143 -2.62 0.83 3.31
N MET A 144 -2.56 1.83 2.47
CA MET A 144 -1.42 2.75 2.45
C MET A 144 -1.80 4.12 1.89
N SER A 145 -0.97 5.11 2.18
CA SER A 145 -1.08 6.43 1.57
C SER A 145 0.27 7.07 1.31
N MET A 146 0.29 7.99 0.34
CA MET A 146 1.46 8.74 -0.06
C MET A 146 1.07 10.12 -0.59
N PRO A 147 1.91 11.16 -0.41
CA PRO A 147 1.73 12.43 -1.08
C PRO A 147 1.81 12.26 -2.61
N ARG A 148 0.89 12.88 -3.35
CA ARG A 148 0.90 12.83 -4.82
C ARG A 148 2.22 13.33 -5.41
N ARG A 149 2.86 14.33 -4.79
CA ARG A 149 4.18 14.83 -5.19
C ARG A 149 5.25 13.73 -5.14
N TRP A 150 5.22 12.89 -4.09
CA TRP A 150 6.17 11.77 -3.96
C TRP A 150 5.92 10.70 -5.03
N TRP A 151 4.66 10.38 -5.34
CA TRP A 151 4.33 9.46 -6.43
C TRP A 151 4.87 9.96 -7.77
N ARG A 152 4.75 11.26 -8.08
CA ARG A 152 5.29 11.85 -9.32
C ARG A 152 6.79 11.62 -9.51
N GLU A 153 7.54 11.52 -8.44
CA GLU A 153 8.96 11.16 -8.47
C GLU A 153 9.16 9.65 -8.52
N ALA A 154 8.51 8.90 -7.61
CA ALA A 154 8.64 7.45 -7.50
C ALA A 154 8.22 6.71 -8.79
N ARG A 155 7.21 7.20 -9.50
CA ARG A 155 6.70 6.58 -10.75
C ARG A 155 7.72 6.47 -11.88
N THR A 156 8.78 7.26 -11.84
CA THR A 156 9.84 7.24 -12.87
C THR A 156 10.68 5.94 -12.80
N THR A 157 10.72 5.31 -11.64
CA THR A 157 11.51 4.10 -11.36
C THR A 157 10.66 2.92 -10.93
N ALA A 158 9.44 3.16 -10.41
CA ALA A 158 8.48 2.13 -10.06
C ALA A 158 8.06 1.32 -11.29
N SER A 159 7.92 0.01 -11.13
CA SER A 159 7.58 -0.90 -12.20
C SER A 159 6.08 -0.97 -12.44
N ARG A 160 5.68 -1.05 -13.70
CA ARG A 160 4.30 -1.34 -14.12
C ARG A 160 4.13 -2.78 -14.62
N SER A 161 5.18 -3.59 -14.55
CA SER A 161 5.16 -4.98 -15.00
C SER A 161 4.16 -5.82 -14.21
N PRO A 162 3.42 -6.74 -14.85
CA PRO A 162 2.55 -7.67 -14.16
C PRO A 162 3.30 -8.68 -13.27
N ASP A 163 4.62 -8.79 -13.44
CA ASP A 163 5.46 -9.74 -12.72
C ASP A 163 5.97 -9.21 -11.38
N VAL A 164 5.80 -7.92 -11.07
CA VAL A 164 6.21 -7.37 -9.78
C VAL A 164 5.13 -7.50 -8.72
N HIS A 165 5.56 -7.59 -7.47
CA HIS A 165 4.71 -7.37 -6.30
C HIS A 165 4.69 -5.86 -6.06
N ASP A 166 3.57 -5.23 -6.36
CA ASP A 166 3.44 -3.78 -6.56
C ASP A 166 3.78 -2.93 -5.33
N ASP A 167 3.27 -3.26 -4.15
CA ASP A 167 3.56 -2.53 -2.91
C ASP A 167 5.00 -2.74 -2.43
N MET A 168 5.57 -3.92 -2.67
CA MET A 168 6.99 -4.18 -2.42
C MET A 168 7.86 -3.36 -3.38
N ASP A 169 7.56 -3.34 -4.68
CA ASP A 169 8.31 -2.54 -5.66
C ASP A 169 8.21 -1.04 -5.34
N LEU A 170 7.03 -0.56 -4.95
CA LEU A 170 6.83 0.81 -4.48
C LEU A 170 7.67 1.10 -3.22
N SER A 171 7.75 0.16 -2.29
CA SER A 171 8.56 0.29 -1.08
C SER A 171 10.06 0.42 -1.38
N PHE A 172 10.54 -0.17 -2.47
CA PHE A 172 11.93 0.02 -2.93
C PHE A 172 12.22 1.44 -3.42
N GLN A 173 11.19 2.23 -3.77
CA GLN A 173 11.37 3.63 -4.20
C GLN A 173 11.62 4.60 -3.04
N VAL A 174 11.41 4.16 -1.78
CA VAL A 174 11.67 4.98 -0.59
C VAL A 174 13.17 5.18 -0.42
N ARG A 175 13.63 6.41 -0.44
CA ARG A 175 15.06 6.81 -0.42
C ARG A 175 15.63 6.84 1.01
N PRO A 176 16.96 6.78 1.18
CA PRO A 176 17.58 7.12 2.46
C PRO A 176 17.15 8.52 2.93
N GLY A 177 16.80 8.64 4.22
CA GLY A 177 16.22 9.87 4.79
C GLY A 177 14.69 9.97 4.70
N GLU A 178 14.05 9.27 3.75
CA GLU A 178 12.60 9.14 3.70
C GLU A 178 12.11 8.03 4.65
N ARG A 179 10.85 8.17 5.13
CA ARG A 179 10.28 7.32 6.17
C ARG A 179 8.95 6.69 5.75
N VAL A 180 8.79 5.43 6.10
CA VAL A 180 7.51 4.72 6.09
C VAL A 180 7.00 4.65 7.54
N ARG A 181 5.78 5.11 7.79
CA ARG A 181 5.15 5.05 9.11
C ARG A 181 4.08 3.97 9.16
N VAL A 182 4.21 3.08 10.10
CA VAL A 182 3.17 2.09 10.41
C VAL A 182 2.26 2.66 11.50
N ARG A 183 0.96 2.75 11.22
CA ARG A 183 -0.04 3.28 12.14
C ARG A 183 -1.22 2.32 12.28
N ARG A 184 -1.54 1.92 13.51
CA ARG A 184 -2.66 1.02 13.77
C ARG A 184 -4.01 1.63 13.37
N ALA A 185 -4.16 2.94 13.51
CA ALA A 185 -5.38 3.68 13.18
C ALA A 185 -5.75 3.63 11.68
N VAL A 186 -4.78 3.36 10.79
CA VAL A 186 -5.04 3.21 9.35
C VAL A 186 -5.16 1.75 8.92
N GLY A 187 -5.26 0.82 9.86
CA GLY A 187 -5.46 -0.59 9.55
C GLY A 187 -6.86 -0.90 9.02
N VAL A 188 -6.97 -2.00 8.29
CA VAL A 188 -8.25 -2.44 7.68
C VAL A 188 -8.49 -3.92 7.92
N SER A 189 -9.76 -4.32 7.94
CA SER A 189 -10.11 -5.74 7.82
C SER A 189 -10.22 -6.13 6.35
N MET A 190 -9.81 -7.35 6.01
CA MET A 190 -9.72 -7.85 4.64
C MET A 190 -10.26 -9.27 4.51
N SER A 191 -10.57 -9.68 3.28
CA SER A 191 -11.06 -11.02 2.99
C SER A 191 -10.00 -12.09 3.29
N PRO A 192 -10.40 -13.28 3.82
CA PRO A 192 -9.47 -14.39 4.03
C PRO A 192 -9.04 -15.09 2.74
N ARG A 193 -9.45 -14.62 1.55
CA ARG A 193 -9.07 -15.23 0.26
C ARG A 193 -7.55 -15.37 0.10
N ALA A 194 -6.78 -14.44 0.68
CA ALA A 194 -5.33 -14.49 0.64
C ALA A 194 -4.72 -15.72 1.34
N LEU A 195 -5.49 -16.40 2.19
CA LEU A 195 -5.07 -17.63 2.90
C LEU A 195 -5.28 -18.90 2.09
N ARG A 196 -5.98 -18.84 0.95
CA ARG A 196 -6.18 -20.01 0.10
C ARG A 196 -4.85 -20.44 -0.51
N LEU A 197 -4.51 -21.72 -0.34
CA LEU A 197 -3.35 -22.33 -0.98
C LEU A 197 -3.71 -22.71 -2.42
N ASP A 198 -3.68 -21.74 -3.30
CA ASP A 198 -4.04 -21.89 -4.71
C ASP A 198 -2.92 -21.35 -5.65
N ARG A 199 -3.18 -21.42 -6.96
CA ARG A 199 -2.25 -20.87 -7.98
C ARG A 199 -1.96 -19.39 -7.77
N GLY A 200 -2.90 -18.63 -7.18
CA GLY A 200 -2.72 -17.21 -6.87
C GLY A 200 -1.64 -16.99 -5.80
N GLN A 201 -1.55 -17.89 -4.82
CA GLN A 201 -0.50 -17.82 -3.78
C GLN A 201 0.90 -18.06 -4.39
N LEU A 202 1.02 -19.07 -5.25
CA LEU A 202 2.29 -19.33 -5.95
C LEU A 202 2.72 -18.12 -6.81
N LEU A 203 1.76 -17.49 -7.49
CA LEU A 203 2.02 -16.30 -8.30
C LEU A 203 2.51 -15.12 -7.42
N ARG A 204 1.95 -14.93 -6.22
CA ARG A 204 2.43 -13.90 -5.27
C ARG A 204 3.88 -14.15 -4.86
N TRP A 205 4.23 -15.39 -4.51
CA TRP A 205 5.63 -15.75 -4.18
C TRP A 205 6.58 -15.50 -5.35
N ARG A 206 6.18 -15.87 -6.57
CA ARG A 206 6.99 -15.62 -7.78
C ARG A 206 7.18 -14.13 -8.01
N ARG A 207 6.13 -13.32 -7.87
CA ARG A 207 6.19 -11.87 -7.98
C ARG A 207 7.09 -11.26 -6.92
N ALA A 208 6.99 -11.69 -5.66
CA ALA A 208 7.86 -11.23 -4.60
C ALA A 208 9.33 -11.55 -4.90
N ALA A 209 9.65 -12.79 -5.27
CA ALA A 209 11.01 -13.19 -5.65
C ALA A 209 11.55 -12.39 -6.86
N TYR A 210 10.72 -12.19 -7.88
CA TYR A 210 11.08 -11.38 -9.05
C TYR A 210 11.37 -9.93 -8.65
N THR A 211 10.51 -9.33 -7.82
CA THR A 211 10.67 -7.95 -7.34
C THR A 211 11.97 -7.77 -6.56
N LEU A 212 12.27 -8.70 -5.64
CA LEU A 212 13.53 -8.69 -4.89
C LEU A 212 14.74 -8.76 -5.84
N ARG A 213 14.76 -9.76 -6.73
CA ARG A 213 15.88 -9.93 -7.68
C ARG A 213 16.07 -8.72 -8.59
N ARG A 214 14.97 -8.13 -9.07
CA ARG A 214 15.00 -6.93 -9.93
C ARG A 214 15.61 -5.74 -9.20
N ASN A 215 15.16 -5.46 -7.99
CA ASN A 215 15.60 -4.30 -7.24
C ASN A 215 17.01 -4.50 -6.65
N TRP A 216 17.35 -5.72 -6.20
CA TRP A 216 18.71 -6.03 -5.70
C TRP A 216 19.80 -6.04 -6.77
N ARG A 217 19.45 -6.08 -8.06
CA ARG A 217 20.41 -5.81 -9.14
C ARG A 217 20.82 -4.34 -9.22
N ARG A 218 19.97 -3.42 -8.72
CA ARG A 218 20.23 -1.98 -8.70
C ARG A 218 20.93 -1.54 -7.42
N GLU A 219 20.47 -2.07 -6.30
CA GLU A 219 20.97 -1.75 -4.97
C GLU A 219 20.86 -3.01 -4.08
N ARG A 220 21.97 -3.51 -3.61
CA ARG A 220 22.04 -4.73 -2.81
C ARG A 220 21.50 -4.48 -1.38
N PRO A 221 20.96 -5.51 -0.68
CA PRO A 221 20.37 -5.32 0.65
C PRO A 221 21.30 -4.62 1.64
N TRP A 222 22.58 -5.01 1.68
CA TRP A 222 23.56 -4.43 2.61
C TRP A 222 23.92 -2.98 2.26
N GLU A 223 23.86 -2.58 0.99
CA GLU A 223 24.05 -1.19 0.55
C GLU A 223 22.92 -0.31 1.07
N ARG A 224 21.68 -0.81 0.96
CA ARG A 224 20.48 -0.15 1.52
C ARG A 224 20.59 0.02 3.03
N TRP A 225 20.98 -1.02 3.75
CA TRP A 225 21.18 -0.94 5.20
C TRP A 225 22.23 0.10 5.57
N ARG A 226 23.39 0.09 4.91
CA ARG A 226 24.45 1.09 5.13
C ARG A 226 23.99 2.51 4.86
N ALA A 227 23.33 2.76 3.72
CA ALA A 227 22.82 4.08 3.35
C ALA A 227 21.82 4.62 4.36
N ARG A 228 20.93 3.76 4.89
CA ARG A 228 19.96 4.15 5.90
C ARG A 228 20.56 4.39 7.27
N CYS A 229 21.52 3.58 7.68
CA CYS A 229 22.26 3.83 8.91
C CYS A 229 23.02 5.16 8.85
N ALA A 230 23.68 5.46 7.73
CA ALA A 230 24.36 6.73 7.52
C ALA A 230 23.41 7.92 7.56
N ALA A 231 22.25 7.83 6.90
CA ALA A 231 21.22 8.89 6.93
C ALA A 231 20.65 9.09 8.35
N ALA A 232 20.47 8.03 9.13
CA ALA A 232 20.00 8.12 10.50
C ALA A 232 21.05 8.77 11.43
N SER A 233 22.33 8.49 11.22
CA SER A 233 23.43 9.10 11.99
C SER A 233 23.61 10.58 11.65
N GLY A 234 23.45 10.99 10.40
CA GLY A 234 23.53 12.40 9.97
C GLY A 234 22.41 13.26 10.52
N LEU A 235 21.21 12.70 10.72
CA LEU A 235 20.08 13.40 11.36
C LEU A 235 20.28 13.60 12.87
N GLY A 236 21.15 12.80 13.50
CA GLY A 236 21.48 12.93 14.93
C GLY A 236 22.55 14.00 15.21
N ALA A 237 23.40 14.35 14.24
CA ALA A 237 24.45 15.35 14.39
C ALA A 237 23.93 16.80 14.33
N GLY A 238 22.86 17.05 13.56
CA GLY A 238 22.28 18.40 13.41
C GLY A 238 21.48 18.91 14.61
N HIS A 239 21.17 18.07 15.62
CA HIS A 239 20.40 18.50 16.80
C HIS A 239 21.26 18.78 18.04
N ARG A 240 22.59 18.59 17.95
CA ARG A 240 23.50 18.82 19.09
C ARG A 240 24.32 20.12 19.01
N GLU A 241 24.16 20.92 17.96
CA GLU A 241 24.94 22.17 17.80
C GLU A 241 24.15 23.45 18.14
N HIS A 242 22.94 23.36 18.71
CA HIS A 242 22.13 24.55 19.07
C HIS A 242 21.77 24.68 20.58
N ASP A 243 22.38 23.86 21.46
CA ASP A 243 22.27 24.03 22.92
C ASP A 243 23.66 24.27 23.53
N GLY A 244 24.34 25.32 23.07
CA GLY A 244 25.56 25.85 23.62
C GLY A 244 25.45 27.37 23.86
#